data_4720c6d59e6333464a08ea044cb89339
#
_entry.id   4720c6d59e6333464a08ea044cb89339
#
_cell.length_a   1.000
_cell.length_b   1.000
_cell.length_c   1.000
_cell.angle_alpha   90.00
_cell.angle_beta   90.00
_cell.angle_gamma   90.00
#
_symmetry.space_group_name_H-M   'P 1'
#
loop_
_entity.id
_entity.type
_entity.pdbx_description
1 polymer ?
#
loop_
_entity_poly.entity_id
_entity_poly.type
_entity_poly.pdbx_seq_one_letter_code
_entity_poly.pdbx_strand_id
1 'polypeptide(L)'
;MKKIGIIDTCVDMPEELILAAGFIPYRLFGDPTISHEHADEHVPATHCVWSRNVLEQGLRGLDNDIVGIISVHGCDCTNRQFDIWLDCVDIDFMHFLNCPLKRTEIAKEFYIDDMKELIDHMENYFNIEITDEKIWENIRLVNKIRNLLKEISEYRNKMILKGSEFHKIIKDVMTSNRKEALEMLHKE
;
A
#
# COMPACT_ATOMS: atom_id res chain seq x y z
N MET A 1 12.99 6.83 8.47
CA MET A 1 11.67 6.55 9.10
C MET A 1 11.21 5.20 8.59
N LYS A 2 10.71 4.31 9.47
CA LYS A 2 10.31 2.95 9.09
C LYS A 2 9.10 2.96 8.18
N LYS A 3 9.01 1.97 7.30
CA LYS A 3 7.96 1.83 6.27
C LYS A 3 7.14 0.58 6.52
N ILE A 4 5.85 0.62 6.18
CA ILE A 4 5.02 -0.56 5.99
C ILE A 4 4.78 -0.71 4.49
N GLY A 5 5.22 -1.83 3.94
CA GLY A 5 4.99 -2.17 2.54
C GLY A 5 3.51 -2.49 2.29
N ILE A 6 2.98 -2.03 1.17
CA ILE A 6 1.59 -2.26 0.79
C ILE A 6 1.55 -3.07 -0.50
N ILE A 7 0.91 -4.22 -0.46
CA ILE A 7 0.56 -5.02 -1.63
C ILE A 7 -0.91 -4.78 -1.95
N ASP A 8 -1.17 -3.87 -2.87
CA ASP A 8 -2.52 -3.51 -3.30
C ASP A 8 -2.53 -3.14 -4.78
N THR A 9 -3.48 -3.67 -5.53
CA THR A 9 -3.65 -3.36 -6.95
C THR A 9 -5.00 -2.75 -7.28
N CYS A 10 -6.01 -3.04 -6.51
CA CYS A 10 -7.39 -2.85 -6.92
C CYS A 10 -8.27 -2.13 -5.89
N VAL A 11 -7.81 -2.00 -4.67
CA VAL A 11 -8.61 -1.51 -3.54
C VAL A 11 -7.84 -0.46 -2.77
N ASP A 12 -8.55 0.50 -2.23
CA ASP A 12 -7.95 1.56 -1.42
C ASP A 12 -7.56 1.03 -0.03
N MET A 13 -6.26 0.92 0.21
CA MET A 13 -5.72 0.70 1.54
C MET A 13 -5.98 1.92 2.41
N PRO A 14 -6.50 1.78 3.66
CA PRO A 14 -6.62 2.89 4.60
C PRO A 14 -5.23 3.29 5.14
N GLU A 15 -4.43 3.95 4.30
CA GLU A 15 -3.05 4.35 4.61
C GLU A 15 -2.96 5.29 5.80
N GLU A 16 -4.07 5.92 6.15
CA GLU A 16 -4.24 6.78 7.31
C GLU A 16 -3.94 6.05 8.62
N LEU A 17 -4.24 4.75 8.71
CA LEU A 17 -3.94 3.91 9.87
C LEU A 17 -2.43 3.67 10.00
N ILE A 18 -1.75 3.41 8.89
CA ILE A 18 -0.28 3.24 8.86
C ILE A 18 0.41 4.55 9.28
N LEU A 19 -0.08 5.68 8.79
CA LEU A 19 0.42 7.00 9.17
C LEU A 19 0.17 7.32 10.64
N ALA A 20 -1.00 6.97 11.17
CA ALA A 20 -1.34 7.16 12.59
C ALA A 20 -0.45 6.30 13.50
N ALA A 21 -0.04 5.14 13.04
CA ALA A 21 0.96 4.28 13.68
C ALA A 21 2.39 4.83 13.63
N GLY A 22 2.64 5.92 12.89
CA GLY A 22 3.96 6.54 12.78
C GLY A 22 4.87 5.95 11.69
N PHE A 23 4.33 5.15 10.78
CA PHE A 23 5.06 4.56 9.66
C PHE A 23 4.77 5.29 8.34
N ILE A 24 5.64 5.10 7.36
CA ILE A 24 5.40 5.52 5.97
C ILE A 24 4.65 4.39 5.24
N PRO A 25 3.44 4.63 4.72
CA PRO A 25 2.79 3.70 3.82
C PRO A 25 3.54 3.68 2.48
N TYR A 26 4.23 2.57 2.20
CA TYR A 26 5.08 2.39 1.03
C TYR A 26 4.48 1.37 0.09
N ARG A 27 3.93 1.83 -1.03
CA ARG A 27 3.38 0.90 -2.02
C ARG A 27 4.48 0.17 -2.75
N LEU A 28 4.40 -1.16 -2.80
CA LEU A 28 5.29 -1.98 -3.61
C LEU A 28 4.87 -1.89 -5.08
N PHE A 29 5.73 -1.33 -5.88
CA PHE A 29 5.56 -1.28 -7.33
C PHE A 29 6.39 -2.38 -7.99
N GLY A 30 5.90 -2.89 -9.13
CA GLY A 30 6.72 -3.76 -9.96
C GLY A 30 7.95 -3.02 -10.52
N ASP A 31 9.06 -3.73 -10.62
CA ASP A 31 10.29 -3.26 -11.28
C ASP A 31 10.53 -4.07 -12.55
N PRO A 32 10.34 -3.49 -13.74
CA PRO A 32 10.50 -4.21 -15.01
C PRO A 32 11.96 -4.57 -15.33
N THR A 33 12.92 -4.12 -14.54
CA THR A 33 14.35 -4.40 -14.77
C THR A 33 14.84 -5.69 -14.11
N ILE A 34 14.04 -6.28 -13.20
CA ILE A 34 14.39 -7.53 -12.53
C ILE A 34 13.72 -8.74 -13.16
N SER A 35 14.43 -9.87 -13.17
CA SER A 35 13.88 -11.17 -13.57
C SER A 35 12.89 -11.68 -12.52
N HIS A 36 12.16 -12.76 -12.84
CA HIS A 36 11.20 -13.42 -11.92
C HIS A 36 11.67 -14.82 -11.51
N GLU A 37 12.97 -15.07 -11.52
CA GLU A 37 13.55 -16.41 -11.36
C GLU A 37 13.15 -17.08 -10.05
N HIS A 38 13.23 -16.37 -8.92
CA HIS A 38 12.85 -16.93 -7.63
C HIS A 38 11.32 -17.01 -7.49
N ALA A 39 10.58 -16.01 -7.96
CA ALA A 39 9.13 -16.05 -7.92
C ALA A 39 8.53 -17.18 -8.75
N ASP A 40 9.17 -17.55 -9.88
CA ASP A 40 8.72 -18.64 -10.75
C ASP A 40 8.83 -20.03 -10.12
N GLU A 41 9.59 -20.18 -9.04
CA GLU A 41 9.65 -21.40 -8.24
C GLU A 41 8.41 -21.56 -7.34
N HIS A 42 7.71 -20.48 -7.02
CA HIS A 42 6.58 -20.46 -6.09
C HIS A 42 5.22 -20.27 -6.78
N VAL A 43 5.20 -19.66 -7.97
CA VAL A 43 3.96 -19.37 -8.70
C VAL A 43 4.08 -19.77 -10.17
N PRO A 44 2.98 -20.22 -10.80
CA PRO A 44 3.01 -20.61 -12.22
C PRO A 44 3.21 -19.38 -13.12
N ALA A 45 3.78 -19.60 -14.32
CA ALA A 45 4.01 -18.54 -15.31
C ALA A 45 2.73 -17.81 -15.76
N THR A 46 1.56 -18.41 -15.56
CA THR A 46 0.24 -17.80 -15.81
C THR A 46 -0.20 -16.80 -14.74
N HIS A 47 0.51 -16.75 -13.62
CA HIS A 47 0.23 -15.80 -12.55
C HIS A 47 0.52 -14.35 -13.04
N CYS A 48 -0.16 -13.36 -12.44
CA CYS A 48 0.00 -11.96 -12.81
C CYS A 48 1.46 -11.51 -12.78
N VAL A 49 1.94 -10.93 -13.86
CA VAL A 49 3.35 -10.49 -14.00
C VAL A 49 3.73 -9.48 -12.90
N TRP A 50 2.85 -8.53 -12.58
CA TRP A 50 3.09 -7.59 -11.50
C TRP A 50 3.23 -8.30 -10.15
N SER A 51 2.32 -9.22 -9.85
CA SER A 51 2.32 -9.98 -8.60
C SER A 51 3.59 -10.84 -8.46
N ARG A 52 4.02 -11.51 -9.54
CA ARG A 52 5.29 -12.26 -9.59
C ARG A 52 6.49 -11.35 -9.35
N ASN A 53 6.48 -10.16 -9.94
CA ASN A 53 7.58 -9.21 -9.79
C ASN A 53 7.66 -8.65 -8.36
N VAL A 54 6.52 -8.36 -7.72
CA VAL A 54 6.50 -7.90 -6.33
C VAL A 54 6.92 -9.03 -5.37
N LEU A 55 6.56 -10.29 -5.67
CA LEU A 55 7.06 -11.46 -4.94
C LEU A 55 8.58 -11.59 -5.08
N GLU A 56 9.10 -11.44 -6.30
CA GLU A 56 10.54 -11.46 -6.57
C GLU A 56 11.31 -10.43 -5.72
N GLN A 57 10.77 -9.22 -5.58
CA GLN A 57 11.36 -8.20 -4.72
C GLN A 57 11.40 -8.65 -3.26
N GLY A 58 10.33 -9.28 -2.78
CA GLY A 58 10.28 -9.85 -1.42
C GLY A 58 11.33 -10.94 -1.21
N LEU A 59 11.44 -11.88 -2.15
CA LEU A 59 12.39 -13.00 -2.09
C LEU A 59 13.86 -12.57 -2.18
N ARG A 60 14.15 -11.50 -2.91
CA ARG A 60 15.50 -10.89 -2.97
C ARG A 60 15.87 -10.11 -1.72
N GLY A 61 14.93 -9.88 -0.84
CA GLY A 61 15.05 -9.05 0.34
C GLY A 61 14.55 -7.61 0.08
N LEU A 62 13.67 -7.16 0.95
CA LEU A 62 13.18 -5.79 0.93
C LEU A 62 14.20 -4.83 1.55
N ASP A 63 14.04 -3.54 1.28
CA ASP A 63 14.81 -2.50 1.98
C ASP A 63 14.66 -2.67 3.51
N ASN A 64 15.77 -2.53 4.24
CA ASN A 64 15.80 -2.67 5.70
C ASN A 64 14.84 -1.71 6.45
N ASP A 65 14.38 -0.67 5.77
CA ASP A 65 13.39 0.28 6.31
C ASP A 65 11.97 -0.28 6.30
N ILE A 66 11.69 -1.31 5.49
CA ILE A 66 10.38 -1.97 5.44
C ILE A 66 10.32 -2.99 6.58
N VAL A 67 9.49 -2.70 7.57
CA VAL A 67 9.41 -3.49 8.81
C VAL A 67 8.14 -4.32 8.90
N GLY A 68 7.33 -4.31 7.87
CA GLY A 68 6.10 -5.07 7.79
C GLY A 68 5.39 -4.91 6.45
N ILE A 69 4.48 -5.81 6.17
CA ILE A 69 3.66 -5.84 4.95
C ILE A 69 2.19 -5.86 5.32
N ILE A 70 1.41 -5.04 4.64
CA ILE A 70 -0.06 -5.14 4.66
C ILE A 70 -0.52 -5.40 3.23
N SER A 71 -1.29 -6.47 3.05
CA SER A 71 -1.98 -6.76 1.80
C SER A 71 -3.48 -6.53 1.96
N VAL A 72 -4.12 -6.07 0.90
CA VAL A 72 -5.57 -5.81 0.92
C VAL A 72 -6.26 -6.76 -0.05
N HIS A 73 -7.43 -7.24 0.33
CA HIS A 73 -8.25 -8.08 -0.54
C HIS A 73 -8.53 -7.38 -1.88
N GLY A 74 -8.01 -7.94 -2.95
CA GLY A 74 -8.11 -7.39 -4.29
C GLY A 74 -8.51 -8.45 -5.31
N CYS A 75 -7.62 -8.77 -6.24
CA CYS A 75 -7.81 -9.86 -7.18
C CYS A 75 -7.24 -11.19 -6.63
N ASP A 76 -7.61 -12.32 -7.23
CA ASP A 76 -7.12 -13.63 -6.81
C ASP A 76 -5.59 -13.73 -6.76
N CYS A 77 -4.90 -13.05 -7.67
CA CYS A 77 -3.43 -13.05 -7.68
C CYS A 77 -2.84 -12.38 -6.43
N THR A 78 -3.40 -11.24 -5.99
CA THR A 78 -2.92 -10.55 -4.79
C THR A 78 -3.28 -11.32 -3.51
N ASN A 79 -4.47 -11.92 -3.47
CA ASN A 79 -4.90 -12.72 -2.32
C ASN A 79 -4.00 -13.94 -2.13
N ARG A 80 -3.71 -14.68 -3.21
CA ARG A 80 -2.82 -15.84 -3.18
C ARG A 80 -1.37 -15.46 -2.91
N GLN A 81 -0.95 -14.29 -3.38
CA GLN A 81 0.37 -13.78 -3.11
C GLN A 81 0.63 -13.59 -1.61
N PHE A 82 -0.37 -13.15 -0.86
CA PHE A 82 -0.21 -12.98 0.59
C PHE A 82 0.12 -14.30 1.28
N ASP A 83 -0.57 -15.40 0.93
CA ASP A 83 -0.30 -16.73 1.47
C ASP A 83 1.14 -17.17 1.16
N ILE A 84 1.61 -16.90 -0.06
CA ILE A 84 2.97 -17.25 -0.49
C ILE A 84 4.01 -16.39 0.25
N TRP A 85 3.72 -15.10 0.45
CA TRP A 85 4.60 -14.22 1.21
C TRP A 85 4.79 -14.68 2.65
N LEU A 86 3.72 -15.14 3.31
CA LEU A 86 3.78 -15.72 4.67
C LEU A 86 4.72 -16.92 4.75
N ASP A 87 4.82 -17.70 3.67
CA ASP A 87 5.63 -18.93 3.63
C ASP A 87 7.07 -18.70 3.20
N CYS A 88 7.32 -17.72 2.31
CA CYS A 88 8.59 -17.59 1.59
C CYS A 88 9.36 -16.30 1.83
N VAL A 89 8.75 -15.24 2.35
CA VAL A 89 9.42 -13.95 2.52
C VAL A 89 9.73 -13.72 3.99
N ASP A 90 11.00 -13.41 4.28
CA ASP A 90 11.49 -13.17 5.65
C ASP A 90 11.09 -11.76 6.12
N ILE A 91 9.85 -11.65 6.64
CA ILE A 91 9.33 -10.44 7.27
C ILE A 91 8.33 -10.80 8.38
N ASP A 92 8.59 -10.30 9.58
CA ASP A 92 7.87 -10.74 10.77
C ASP A 92 6.44 -10.20 10.89
N PHE A 93 6.21 -8.94 10.48
CA PHE A 93 4.88 -8.35 10.54
C PHE A 93 4.18 -8.46 9.19
N MET A 94 3.12 -9.23 9.15
CA MET A 94 2.24 -9.32 7.99
C MET A 94 0.78 -9.27 8.41
N HIS A 95 -0.03 -8.51 7.68
CA HIS A 95 -1.47 -8.43 7.91
C HIS A 95 -2.24 -8.42 6.59
N PHE A 96 -3.35 -9.16 6.54
CA PHE A 96 -4.26 -9.18 5.40
C PHE A 96 -5.56 -8.47 5.77
N LEU A 97 -5.84 -7.37 5.10
CA LEU A 97 -7.06 -6.59 5.30
C LEU A 97 -8.14 -7.03 4.30
N ASN A 98 -9.27 -7.48 4.80
CA ASN A 98 -10.40 -7.87 3.98
C ASN A 98 -11.24 -6.65 3.63
N CYS A 99 -11.32 -6.31 2.34
CA CYS A 99 -12.17 -5.23 1.86
C CYS A 99 -13.39 -5.80 1.13
N PRO A 100 -14.60 -5.69 1.69
CA PRO A 100 -15.79 -6.23 1.06
C PRO A 100 -16.18 -5.41 -0.19
N LEU A 101 -16.52 -6.11 -1.27
CA LEU A 101 -16.94 -5.48 -2.53
C LEU A 101 -18.37 -4.92 -2.47
N LYS A 102 -19.20 -5.43 -1.57
CA LYS A 102 -20.59 -4.99 -1.43
C LYS A 102 -20.68 -3.78 -0.52
N ARG A 103 -21.55 -2.84 -0.87
CA ARG A 103 -21.83 -1.63 -0.08
C ARG A 103 -23.11 -1.79 0.73
N THR A 104 -23.11 -2.71 1.70
CA THR A 104 -24.22 -2.93 2.64
C THR A 104 -23.77 -2.54 4.05
N GLU A 105 -24.72 -2.31 4.97
CA GLU A 105 -24.35 -2.02 6.37
C GLU A 105 -23.57 -3.16 7.01
N ILE A 106 -23.95 -4.41 6.75
CA ILE A 106 -23.20 -5.58 7.22
C ILE A 106 -21.74 -5.59 6.71
N ALA A 107 -21.55 -5.27 5.43
CA ALA A 107 -20.21 -5.19 4.85
C ALA A 107 -19.39 -4.03 5.45
N LYS A 108 -20.05 -2.93 5.79
CA LYS A 108 -19.41 -1.81 6.46
C LYS A 108 -18.99 -2.16 7.89
N GLU A 109 -19.88 -2.81 8.65
CA GLU A 109 -19.58 -3.28 10.01
C GLU A 109 -18.38 -4.26 9.97
N PHE A 110 -18.42 -5.24 9.07
CA PHE A 110 -17.33 -6.19 8.86
C PHE A 110 -16.00 -5.47 8.58
N TYR A 111 -16.00 -4.48 7.68
CA TYR A 111 -14.77 -3.76 7.33
C TYR A 111 -14.25 -2.88 8.47
N ILE A 112 -15.15 -2.31 9.28
CA ILE A 112 -14.77 -1.56 10.48
C ILE A 112 -14.08 -2.49 11.49
N ASP A 113 -14.61 -3.68 11.69
CA ASP A 113 -14.03 -4.63 12.64
C ASP A 113 -12.68 -5.16 12.15
N ASP A 114 -12.54 -5.43 10.85
CA ASP A 114 -11.27 -5.81 10.23
C ASP A 114 -10.20 -4.69 10.35
N MET A 115 -10.60 -3.43 10.19
CA MET A 115 -9.69 -2.29 10.44
C MET A 115 -9.28 -2.17 11.92
N LYS A 116 -10.15 -2.50 12.86
CA LYS A 116 -9.79 -2.54 14.29
C LYS A 116 -8.79 -3.66 14.57
N GLU A 117 -8.98 -4.84 13.97
CA GLU A 117 -8.01 -5.93 14.07
C GLU A 117 -6.62 -5.54 13.53
N LEU A 118 -6.56 -4.77 12.42
CA LEU A 118 -5.31 -4.22 11.93
C LEU A 118 -4.68 -3.25 12.95
N ILE A 119 -5.46 -2.36 13.55
CA ILE A 119 -4.99 -1.42 14.58
C ILE A 119 -4.42 -2.21 15.76
N ASP A 120 -5.20 -3.12 16.34
CA ASP A 120 -4.79 -3.95 17.47
C ASP A 120 -3.53 -4.75 17.17
N HIS A 121 -3.41 -5.30 15.95
CA HIS A 121 -2.22 -6.05 15.52
C HIS A 121 -0.99 -5.14 15.43
N MET A 122 -1.11 -3.93 14.86
CA MET A 122 0.00 -2.97 14.81
C MET A 122 0.40 -2.49 16.20
N GLU A 123 -0.56 -2.15 17.06
CA GLU A 123 -0.29 -1.70 18.43
C GLU A 123 0.46 -2.75 19.24
N ASN A 124 -0.01 -4.00 19.21
CA ASN A 124 0.60 -5.11 19.95
C ASN A 124 2.00 -5.45 19.41
N TYR A 125 2.16 -5.55 18.09
CA TYR A 125 3.43 -5.96 17.50
C TYR A 125 4.51 -4.89 17.63
N PHE A 126 4.18 -3.64 17.34
CA PHE A 126 5.16 -2.54 17.37
C PHE A 126 5.24 -1.84 18.73
N ASN A 127 4.41 -2.23 19.70
CA ASN A 127 4.30 -1.60 21.02
C ASN A 127 4.10 -0.07 20.91
N ILE A 128 3.07 0.33 20.17
CA ILE A 128 2.69 1.71 19.91
C ILE A 128 1.22 1.94 20.28
N GLU A 129 0.79 3.20 20.29
CA GLU A 129 -0.61 3.60 20.48
C GLU A 129 -1.09 4.40 19.26
N ILE A 130 -2.23 3.97 18.69
CA ILE A 130 -2.91 4.60 17.56
C ILE A 130 -4.17 5.28 18.07
N THR A 131 -4.11 6.60 18.27
CA THR A 131 -5.26 7.35 18.82
C THR A 131 -6.16 7.89 17.71
N ASP A 132 -7.43 8.13 18.03
CA ASP A 132 -8.40 8.74 17.11
C ASP A 132 -7.91 10.09 16.59
N GLU A 133 -7.24 10.90 17.43
CA GLU A 133 -6.70 12.20 17.03
C GLU A 133 -5.66 12.05 15.91
N LYS A 134 -4.75 11.05 16.04
CA LYS A 134 -3.75 10.75 15.00
C LYS A 134 -4.42 10.27 13.71
N ILE A 135 -5.46 9.42 13.82
CA ILE A 135 -6.23 8.95 12.66
C ILE A 135 -6.87 10.14 11.95
N TRP A 136 -7.56 11.01 12.67
CA TRP A 136 -8.19 12.20 12.10
C TRP A 136 -7.20 13.20 11.50
N GLU A 137 -6.03 13.38 12.11
CA GLU A 137 -4.96 14.21 11.54
C GLU A 137 -4.53 13.66 10.17
N ASN A 138 -4.30 12.36 10.09
CA ASN A 138 -3.84 11.72 8.86
C ASN A 138 -4.93 11.62 7.78
N ILE A 139 -6.20 11.45 8.14
CA ILE A 139 -7.31 11.58 7.19
C ILE A 139 -7.30 12.96 6.53
N ARG A 140 -7.10 14.04 7.29
CA ARG A 140 -7.03 15.39 6.73
C ARG A 140 -5.81 15.57 5.81
N LEU A 141 -4.67 15.02 6.19
CA LEU A 141 -3.44 15.06 5.38
C LEU A 141 -3.63 14.34 4.05
N VAL A 142 -4.08 13.09 4.10
CA VAL A 142 -4.27 12.25 2.90
C VAL A 142 -5.34 12.84 1.98
N ASN A 143 -6.42 13.39 2.53
CA ASN A 143 -7.45 14.04 1.73
C ASN A 143 -6.93 15.31 1.02
N LYS A 144 -6.02 16.09 1.62
CA LYS A 144 -5.35 17.19 0.91
C LYS A 144 -4.55 16.69 -0.29
N ILE A 145 -3.77 15.62 -0.10
CA ILE A 145 -2.99 15.00 -1.17
C ILE A 145 -3.91 14.48 -2.28
N ARG A 146 -4.99 13.75 -1.94
CA ARG A 146 -5.97 13.26 -2.91
C ARG A 146 -6.60 14.38 -3.73
N ASN A 147 -6.92 15.51 -3.10
CA ASN A 147 -7.48 16.67 -3.79
C ASN A 147 -6.47 17.28 -4.78
N LEU A 148 -5.22 17.49 -4.38
CA LEU A 148 -4.17 17.99 -5.28
C LEU A 148 -3.92 17.02 -6.45
N LEU A 149 -3.83 15.73 -6.18
CA LEU A 149 -3.68 14.73 -7.25
C LEU A 149 -4.86 14.74 -8.22
N LYS A 150 -6.07 14.97 -7.74
CA LYS A 150 -7.26 15.16 -8.59
C LYS A 150 -7.13 16.40 -9.45
N GLU A 151 -6.69 17.53 -8.90
CA GLU A 151 -6.45 18.76 -9.66
C GLU A 151 -5.38 18.54 -10.73
N ILE A 152 -4.24 17.93 -10.37
CA ILE A 152 -3.16 17.59 -11.31
C ILE A 152 -3.65 16.65 -12.42
N SER A 153 -4.55 15.71 -12.11
CA SER A 153 -5.12 14.79 -13.10
C SER A 153 -5.90 15.51 -14.20
N GLU A 154 -6.48 16.69 -13.92
CA GLU A 154 -7.17 17.50 -14.92
C GLU A 154 -6.21 18.04 -16.00
N TYR A 155 -4.95 18.31 -15.65
CA TYR A 155 -3.94 18.73 -16.64
C TYR A 155 -3.60 17.57 -17.58
N ARG A 156 -3.60 16.32 -17.10
CA ARG A 156 -3.47 15.13 -17.94
C ARG A 156 -4.68 14.99 -18.87
N ASN A 157 -5.89 15.19 -18.37
CA ASN A 157 -7.12 15.11 -19.17
C ASN A 157 -7.12 16.17 -20.28
N LYS A 158 -6.53 17.35 -20.03
CA LYS A 158 -6.35 18.43 -21.02
C LYS A 158 -5.13 18.21 -21.93
N MET A 159 -4.44 17.09 -21.86
CA MET A 159 -3.21 16.77 -22.60
C MET A 159 -2.03 17.74 -22.36
N ILE A 160 -2.02 18.46 -21.25
CA ILE A 160 -0.95 19.37 -20.84
C ILE A 160 0.16 18.58 -20.13
N LEU A 161 -0.24 17.62 -19.27
CA LEU A 161 0.67 16.72 -18.54
C LEU A 161 0.68 15.34 -19.21
N LYS A 162 1.86 14.79 -19.47
CA LYS A 162 1.99 13.44 -20.03
C LYS A 162 1.60 12.39 -18.99
N GLY A 163 1.04 11.26 -19.46
CA GLY A 163 0.69 10.14 -18.59
C GLY A 163 1.88 9.56 -17.82
N SER A 164 3.08 9.55 -18.41
CA SER A 164 4.31 9.12 -17.75
C SER A 164 4.77 10.06 -16.62
N GLU A 165 4.60 11.36 -16.80
CA GLU A 165 4.90 12.38 -15.78
C GLU A 165 3.93 12.25 -14.61
N PHE A 166 2.63 12.12 -14.92
CA PHE A 166 1.60 11.88 -13.89
C PHE A 166 1.84 10.59 -13.13
N HIS A 167 2.21 9.49 -13.83
CA HIS A 167 2.55 8.23 -13.18
C HIS A 167 3.74 8.37 -12.22
N LYS A 168 4.76 9.14 -12.61
CA LYS A 168 5.91 9.43 -11.74
C LYS A 168 5.46 10.16 -10.47
N ILE A 169 4.63 11.20 -10.59
CA ILE A 169 4.08 11.94 -9.45
C ILE A 169 3.33 10.99 -8.50
N ILE A 170 2.44 10.13 -9.04
CA ILE A 170 1.72 9.13 -8.23
C ILE A 170 2.68 8.18 -7.51
N LYS A 171 3.69 7.66 -8.21
CA LYS A 171 4.69 6.77 -7.63
C LYS A 171 5.45 7.45 -6.50
N ASP A 172 5.91 8.68 -6.73
CA ASP A 172 6.66 9.47 -5.74
C ASP A 172 5.80 9.72 -4.49
N VAL A 173 4.52 10.07 -4.65
CA VAL A 173 3.58 10.22 -3.53
C VAL A 173 3.39 8.92 -2.76
N MET A 174 3.21 7.79 -3.47
CA MET A 174 2.90 6.50 -2.85
C MET A 174 4.11 5.82 -2.17
N THR A 175 5.31 6.30 -2.41
CA THR A 175 6.55 5.73 -1.85
C THR A 175 7.27 6.65 -0.86
N SER A 176 6.82 7.90 -0.71
CA SER A 176 7.44 8.89 0.18
C SER A 176 6.63 9.16 1.45
N ASN A 177 7.23 9.90 2.38
CA ASN A 177 6.51 10.47 3.51
C ASN A 177 5.39 11.39 3.02
N ARG A 178 4.19 11.27 3.55
CA ARG A 178 3.01 12.02 3.07
C ARG A 178 3.09 13.54 3.32
N LYS A 179 3.84 13.99 4.31
CA LYS A 179 4.08 15.43 4.52
C LYS A 179 5.02 15.97 3.45
N GLU A 180 6.09 15.25 3.14
CA GLU A 180 7.01 15.58 2.04
C GLU A 180 6.30 15.52 0.67
N ALA A 181 5.46 14.51 0.46
CA ALA A 181 4.62 14.40 -0.73
C ALA A 181 3.70 15.60 -0.92
N LEU A 182 3.07 16.08 0.15
CA LEU A 182 2.22 17.27 0.11
C LEU A 182 3.03 18.53 -0.29
N GLU A 183 4.23 18.70 0.27
CA GLU A 183 5.12 19.80 -0.09
C GLU A 183 5.61 19.72 -1.54
N MET A 184 5.87 18.51 -2.04
CA MET A 184 6.23 18.27 -3.43
C MET A 184 5.10 18.67 -4.37
N LEU A 185 3.87 18.22 -4.09
CA LEU A 185 2.70 18.51 -4.92
C LEU A 185 2.35 20.01 -5.01
N HIS A 186 2.74 20.82 -4.04
CA HIS A 186 2.56 22.28 -4.09
C HIS A 186 3.57 22.99 -5.01
N LYS A 187 4.60 22.30 -5.49
CA LYS A 187 5.63 22.86 -6.37
C LYS A 187 5.40 22.50 -7.84
N GLU A 188 4.56 21.49 -8.09
CA GLU A 188 4.16 21.05 -9.44
C GLU A 188 3.00 21.89 -10.01
#